data_1e208f06aca54f911bb3f5363974758f
#
_entry.id   1e208f06aca54f911bb3f5363974758f
#
_cell.length_a   1.000
_cell.length_b   1.000
_cell.length_c   1.000
_cell.angle_alpha   90.00
_cell.angle_beta   90.00
_cell.angle_gamma   90.00
#
_symmetry.space_group_name_H-M   'P 1'
#
loop_
_entity.id
_entity.type
_entity.pdbx_description
1 polymer ?
#
loop_
_entity_poly.entity_id
_entity_poly.type
_entity_poly.pdbx_seq_one_letter_code
_entity_poly.pdbx_strand_id
1 'polypeptide(L)'
;HVYADLIRAYRTRYPKVELTLVEYGGRRIEQAVLEGELDLAITMLPTKEEGVLSALELDCYPIQVVLPDLPRWRGDSEIRLADLQEEPFLLYTQAFTLSERLEQACQQAGFVPQVAARSSQWDFLTAMVRSGMGVAFLPEPICRRLTPDGLVLRPLLPELSWRLGVIWPAKRYLSRTAEAWLALCREQGARG
;
A
#
# COMPACT_ATOMS: atom_id res chain seq x y z
N HIS A 1 4.27 -3.07 -10.14
CA HIS A 1 4.88 -3.77 -11.28
C HIS A 1 4.85 -5.28 -11.14
N VAL A 2 5.04 -5.80 -9.94
CA VAL A 2 4.96 -7.24 -9.66
C VAL A 2 3.64 -7.83 -10.17
N TYR A 3 2.55 -7.09 -10.04
CA TYR A 3 1.22 -7.56 -10.46
C TYR A 3 1.06 -7.64 -11.97
N ALA A 4 1.62 -6.69 -12.71
CA ALA A 4 1.55 -6.72 -14.17
C ALA A 4 2.27 -7.94 -14.73
N ASP A 5 3.41 -8.29 -14.14
CA ASP A 5 4.17 -9.48 -14.52
C ASP A 5 3.45 -10.78 -14.15
N LEU A 6 2.84 -10.83 -12.95
CA LEU A 6 1.98 -11.94 -12.55
C LEU A 6 0.80 -12.13 -13.49
N ILE A 7 0.09 -11.06 -13.84
CA ILE A 7 -1.04 -11.09 -14.76
C ILE A 7 -0.60 -11.57 -16.14
N ARG A 8 0.51 -11.06 -16.63
CA ARG A 8 1.07 -11.49 -17.93
C ARG A 8 1.44 -12.97 -17.90
N ALA A 9 2.14 -13.42 -16.87
CA ALA A 9 2.53 -14.82 -16.71
C ALA A 9 1.32 -15.75 -16.63
N TYR A 10 0.29 -15.36 -15.90
CA TYR A 10 -0.96 -16.11 -15.78
C TYR A 10 -1.68 -16.22 -17.13
N ARG A 11 -1.85 -15.12 -17.84
CA ARG A 11 -2.48 -15.11 -19.16
C ARG A 11 -1.72 -15.93 -20.21
N THR A 12 -0.40 -15.91 -20.13
CA THR A 12 0.45 -16.72 -21.02
C THR A 12 0.29 -18.22 -20.74
N ARG A 13 0.24 -18.59 -19.46
CA ARG A 13 0.12 -20.00 -19.04
C ARG A 13 -1.28 -20.57 -19.21
N TYR A 14 -2.30 -19.71 -19.06
CA TYR A 14 -3.72 -20.07 -19.11
C TYR A 14 -4.51 -19.18 -20.06
N PRO A 15 -4.22 -19.24 -21.38
CA PRO A 15 -4.78 -18.29 -22.35
C PRO A 15 -6.29 -18.41 -22.56
N LYS A 16 -6.89 -19.55 -22.14
CA LYS A 16 -8.35 -19.77 -22.24
C LYS A 16 -9.13 -19.29 -21.01
N VAL A 17 -8.45 -18.84 -19.95
CA VAL A 17 -9.10 -18.33 -18.76
C VAL A 17 -9.48 -16.89 -18.99
N GLU A 18 -10.74 -16.58 -18.76
CA GLU A 18 -11.23 -15.20 -18.73
C GLU A 18 -10.80 -14.55 -17.41
N LEU A 19 -10.10 -13.44 -17.53
CA LEU A 19 -9.58 -12.70 -16.38
C LEU A 19 -10.23 -11.31 -16.35
N THR A 20 -11.04 -11.06 -15.33
CA THR A 20 -11.63 -9.76 -15.07
C THR A 20 -10.88 -9.10 -13.90
N LEU A 21 -10.37 -7.89 -14.13
CA LEU A 21 -9.66 -7.11 -13.14
C LEU A 21 -10.54 -5.94 -12.70
N VAL A 22 -10.69 -5.79 -11.40
CA VAL A 22 -11.43 -4.69 -10.79
C VAL A 22 -10.58 -4.05 -9.68
N GLU A 23 -10.77 -2.77 -9.45
CA GLU A 23 -10.10 -2.03 -8.39
C GLU A 23 -11.12 -1.55 -7.36
N TYR A 24 -10.89 -1.89 -6.09
CA TYR A 24 -11.69 -1.46 -4.96
C TYR A 24 -10.81 -0.89 -3.85
N GLY A 25 -11.36 -0.02 -3.01
CA GLY A 25 -10.70 0.39 -1.76
C GLY A 25 -10.60 -0.77 -0.76
N GLY A 26 -9.62 -0.71 0.16
CA GLY A 26 -9.22 -1.83 1.01
C GLY A 26 -10.36 -2.54 1.77
N ARG A 27 -11.29 -1.80 2.37
CA ARG A 27 -12.45 -2.40 3.07
C ARG A 27 -13.42 -3.08 2.12
N ARG A 28 -13.66 -2.46 0.98
CA ARG A 28 -14.58 -2.99 -0.03
C ARG A 28 -14.04 -4.26 -0.66
N ILE A 29 -12.73 -4.36 -0.82
CA ILE A 29 -12.08 -5.52 -1.44
C ILE A 29 -12.21 -6.78 -0.58
N GLU A 30 -11.99 -6.65 0.74
CA GLU A 30 -12.15 -7.76 1.68
C GLU A 30 -13.59 -8.28 1.68
N GLN A 31 -14.56 -7.38 1.73
CA GLN A 31 -15.96 -7.72 1.69
C GLN A 31 -16.35 -8.41 0.37
N ALA A 32 -15.87 -7.91 -0.76
CA ALA A 32 -16.13 -8.50 -2.07
C ALA A 32 -15.60 -9.95 -2.18
N VAL A 33 -14.45 -10.24 -1.56
CA VAL A 33 -13.90 -11.60 -1.48
C VAL A 33 -14.77 -12.48 -0.58
N LEU A 34 -15.17 -11.99 0.59
CA LEU A 34 -16.01 -12.76 1.52
C LEU A 34 -17.39 -13.07 0.96
N GLU A 35 -17.99 -12.15 0.21
CA GLU A 35 -19.28 -12.31 -0.42
C GLU A 35 -19.24 -13.15 -1.71
N GLY A 36 -18.05 -13.50 -2.20
CA GLY A 36 -17.88 -14.28 -3.42
C GLY A 36 -18.04 -13.46 -4.71
N GLU A 37 -18.08 -12.14 -4.62
CA GLU A 37 -18.05 -11.24 -5.77
C GLU A 37 -16.70 -11.32 -6.50
N LEU A 38 -15.63 -11.49 -5.74
CA LEU A 38 -14.27 -11.75 -6.23
C LEU A 38 -13.79 -13.12 -5.72
N ASP A 39 -13.06 -13.83 -6.57
CA ASP A 39 -12.43 -15.10 -6.19
C ASP A 39 -11.19 -14.89 -5.33
N LEU A 40 -10.39 -13.92 -5.70
CA LEU A 40 -9.14 -13.51 -5.07
C LEU A 40 -9.02 -12.00 -5.12
N ALA A 41 -8.22 -11.46 -4.23
CA ALA A 41 -7.83 -10.05 -4.31
C ALA A 41 -6.39 -9.85 -3.88
N ILE A 42 -5.77 -8.80 -4.40
CA ILE A 42 -4.50 -8.28 -3.91
C ILE A 42 -4.81 -7.05 -3.07
N THR A 43 -4.34 -7.05 -1.85
CA THR A 43 -4.60 -5.98 -0.89
C THR A 43 -3.46 -5.80 0.09
N MET A 44 -3.54 -4.73 0.87
CA MET A 44 -2.60 -4.48 1.96
C MET A 44 -2.91 -5.39 3.15
N LEU A 45 -1.87 -6.02 3.68
CA LEU A 45 -1.95 -6.87 4.88
C LEU A 45 -1.51 -6.08 6.14
N PRO A 46 -1.98 -6.48 7.33
CA PRO A 46 -2.96 -7.54 7.60
C PRO A 46 -4.38 -7.10 7.21
N THR A 47 -5.24 -8.10 6.95
CA THR A 47 -6.67 -7.85 6.77
C THR A 47 -7.34 -7.57 8.10
N LYS A 48 -8.50 -6.89 8.06
CA LYS A 48 -9.31 -6.67 9.27
C LYS A 48 -10.09 -7.91 9.70
N GLU A 49 -10.48 -8.72 8.74
CA GLU A 49 -11.27 -9.93 8.91
C GLU A 49 -10.35 -11.14 9.15
N GLU A 50 -9.63 -11.11 10.26
CA GLU A 50 -8.78 -12.24 10.66
C GLU A 50 -9.61 -13.50 10.90
N GLY A 51 -9.08 -14.64 10.46
CA GLY A 51 -9.70 -15.96 10.64
C GLY A 51 -10.75 -16.34 9.59
N VAL A 52 -11.29 -15.39 8.83
CA VAL A 52 -12.23 -15.65 7.72
C VAL A 52 -11.60 -15.52 6.35
N LEU A 53 -10.48 -14.81 6.27
CA LEU A 53 -9.65 -14.68 5.08
C LEU A 53 -8.32 -15.37 5.27
N SER A 54 -7.90 -16.11 4.25
CA SER A 54 -6.52 -16.58 4.13
C SER A 54 -5.71 -15.56 3.32
N ALA A 55 -4.43 -15.46 3.60
CA ALA A 55 -3.54 -14.53 2.94
C ALA A 55 -2.19 -15.16 2.61
N LEU A 56 -1.62 -14.75 1.49
CA LEU A 56 -0.25 -15.05 1.08
C LEU A 56 0.46 -13.71 0.83
N GLU A 57 1.47 -13.41 1.63
CA GLU A 57 2.27 -12.20 1.43
C GLU A 57 3.09 -12.32 0.14
N LEU A 58 3.03 -11.28 -0.70
CA LEU A 58 3.78 -11.18 -1.95
C LEU A 58 4.98 -10.26 -1.82
N ASP A 59 4.80 -9.13 -1.18
CA ASP A 59 5.80 -8.08 -1.02
C ASP A 59 5.65 -7.34 0.30
N CYS A 60 6.76 -6.82 0.78
CA CYS A 60 6.81 -5.98 1.98
C CYS A 60 7.82 -4.85 1.76
N TYR A 61 7.36 -3.61 1.83
CA TYR A 61 8.17 -2.43 1.61
C TYR A 61 8.03 -1.44 2.77
N PRO A 62 9.11 -0.77 3.18
CA PRO A 62 9.01 0.31 4.15
C PRO A 62 8.27 1.51 3.56
N ILE A 63 7.58 2.23 4.43
CA ILE A 63 7.01 3.54 4.11
C ILE A 63 8.06 4.61 4.35
N GLN A 64 8.18 5.53 3.42
CA GLN A 64 9.04 6.70 3.54
C GLN A 64 8.22 7.97 3.72
N VAL A 65 8.81 8.94 4.41
CA VAL A 65 8.28 10.30 4.49
C VAL A 65 8.75 11.09 3.27
N VAL A 66 7.82 11.74 2.62
CA VAL A 66 8.05 12.68 1.51
C VAL A 66 7.89 14.08 2.06
N LEU A 67 9.00 14.83 2.08
CA LEU A 67 9.11 16.15 2.69
C LEU A 67 9.45 17.18 1.61
N PRO A 68 9.05 18.45 1.79
CA PRO A 68 9.55 19.52 0.93
C PRO A 68 11.04 19.72 1.15
N ASP A 69 11.75 20.12 0.11
CA ASP A 69 13.21 20.36 0.16
C ASP A 69 13.53 21.64 0.94
N LEU A 70 13.49 21.52 2.26
CA LEU A 70 13.80 22.60 3.21
C LEU A 70 15.06 22.22 4.02
N PRO A 71 15.87 23.21 4.42
CA PRO A 71 17.12 22.96 5.17
C PRO A 71 16.90 22.13 6.44
N ARG A 72 15.79 22.30 7.13
CA ARG A 72 15.45 21.56 8.36
C ARG A 72 15.31 20.05 8.16
N TRP A 73 15.02 19.60 6.93
CA TRP A 73 14.86 18.18 6.61
C TRP A 73 16.08 17.54 5.93
N ARG A 74 17.03 18.33 5.46
CA ARG A 74 18.18 17.82 4.70
C ARG A 74 19.21 17.11 5.55
N GLY A 75 19.32 17.46 6.85
CA GLY A 75 20.35 16.94 7.74
C GLY A 75 20.02 15.60 8.38
N ASP A 76 18.76 15.20 8.41
CA ASP A 76 18.33 13.98 9.08
C ASP A 76 18.41 12.78 8.16
N SER A 77 18.95 11.66 8.67
CA SER A 77 18.97 10.39 7.92
C SER A 77 17.62 9.65 8.00
N GLU A 78 16.83 9.92 9.03
CA GLU A 78 15.52 9.32 9.28
C GLU A 78 14.64 10.32 10.03
N ILE A 79 13.32 10.15 9.93
CA ILE A 79 12.34 11.06 10.54
C ILE A 79 11.48 10.29 11.53
N ARG A 80 11.40 10.79 12.75
CA ARG A 80 10.46 10.30 13.76
C ARG A 80 9.07 10.86 13.49
N LEU A 81 8.07 10.01 13.53
CA LEU A 81 6.68 10.43 13.32
C LEU A 81 6.26 11.53 14.30
N ALA A 82 6.70 11.45 15.56
CA ALA A 82 6.41 12.46 16.57
C ALA A 82 6.96 13.85 16.22
N ASP A 83 8.03 13.94 15.45
CA ASP A 83 8.62 15.22 15.01
C ASP A 83 7.80 15.90 13.90
N LEU A 84 6.80 15.20 13.35
CA LEU A 84 5.90 15.72 12.31
C LEU A 84 4.56 16.21 12.86
N GLN A 85 4.36 16.23 14.18
CA GLN A 85 3.06 16.55 14.78
C GLN A 85 2.54 17.96 14.43
N GLU A 86 3.45 18.91 14.18
CA GLU A 86 3.10 20.30 13.79
C GLU A 86 2.99 20.49 12.26
N GLU A 87 3.28 19.47 11.47
CA GLU A 87 3.23 19.54 10.02
C GLU A 87 1.83 19.20 9.50
N PRO A 88 1.37 19.89 8.43
CA PRO A 88 0.18 19.43 7.71
C PRO A 88 0.45 18.10 7.01
N PHE A 89 -0.49 17.17 7.12
CA PHE A 89 -0.41 15.85 6.49
C PHE A 89 -1.22 15.80 5.21
N LEU A 90 -0.63 15.20 4.20
CA LEU A 90 -1.22 14.94 2.90
C LEU A 90 -1.39 13.44 2.78
N LEU A 91 -2.61 12.94 2.91
CA LEU A 91 -2.91 11.53 3.07
C LEU A 91 -3.68 10.98 1.88
N TYR A 92 -3.61 9.67 1.72
CA TYR A 92 -4.58 8.96 0.88
C TYR A 92 -6.01 9.11 1.43
N THR A 93 -6.99 8.88 0.57
CA THR A 93 -8.38 8.83 1.01
C THR A 93 -8.58 7.72 2.05
N GLN A 94 -9.61 7.84 2.87
CA GLN A 94 -9.92 6.87 3.93
C GLN A 94 -10.25 5.46 3.40
N ALA A 95 -10.53 5.33 2.10
CA ALA A 95 -10.70 4.02 1.46
C ALA A 95 -9.41 3.18 1.47
N PHE A 96 -8.24 3.80 1.64
CA PHE A 96 -6.95 3.12 1.64
C PHE A 96 -6.49 2.76 3.06
N THR A 97 -6.13 1.51 3.25
CA THR A 97 -5.66 0.96 4.54
C THR A 97 -4.41 1.67 5.07
N LEU A 98 -3.53 2.16 4.17
CA LEU A 98 -2.33 2.89 4.56
C LEU A 98 -2.67 4.16 5.36
N SER A 99 -3.69 4.91 4.94
CA SER A 99 -4.13 6.13 5.64
C SER A 99 -4.55 5.81 7.07
N GLU A 100 -5.34 4.78 7.26
CA GLU A 100 -5.80 4.35 8.58
C GLU A 100 -4.65 3.90 9.49
N ARG A 101 -3.71 3.10 8.95
CA ARG A 101 -2.55 2.64 9.72
C ARG A 101 -1.64 3.80 10.13
N LEU A 102 -1.49 4.79 9.26
CA LEU A 102 -0.72 5.98 9.57
C LEU A 102 -1.39 6.81 10.68
N GLU A 103 -2.70 6.99 10.61
CA GLU A 103 -3.45 7.69 11.66
C GLU A 103 -3.35 6.98 13.01
N GLN A 104 -3.41 5.65 13.02
CA GLN A 104 -3.19 4.83 14.22
C GLN A 104 -1.77 5.00 14.77
N ALA A 105 -0.76 5.03 13.91
CA ALA A 105 0.63 5.27 14.30
C ALA A 105 0.82 6.66 14.92
N CYS A 106 0.17 7.68 14.39
CA CYS A 106 0.16 9.02 14.97
C CYS A 106 -0.47 9.03 16.37
N GLN A 107 -1.58 8.34 16.54
CA GLN A 107 -2.25 8.20 17.83
C GLN A 107 -1.33 7.51 18.86
N GLN A 108 -0.64 6.45 18.48
CA GLN A 108 0.34 5.76 19.32
C GLN A 108 1.54 6.66 19.65
N ALA A 109 1.91 7.57 18.76
CA ALA A 109 2.95 8.57 19.00
C ALA A 109 2.47 9.78 19.82
N GLY A 110 1.20 9.82 20.21
CA GLY A 110 0.62 10.81 21.11
C GLY A 110 0.01 12.03 20.44
N PHE A 111 -0.33 11.98 19.14
CA PHE A 111 -0.96 13.10 18.46
C PHE A 111 -1.98 12.67 17.41
N VAL A 112 -2.83 13.62 17.03
CA VAL A 112 -3.77 13.48 15.91
C VAL A 112 -3.22 14.32 14.74
N PRO A 113 -3.03 13.73 13.55
CA PRO A 113 -2.46 14.47 12.43
C PRO A 113 -3.41 15.58 11.96
N GLN A 114 -2.83 16.72 11.60
CA GLN A 114 -3.53 17.79 10.91
C GLN A 114 -3.59 17.46 9.43
N VAL A 115 -4.70 16.94 8.95
CA VAL A 115 -4.87 16.53 7.54
C VAL A 115 -5.24 17.74 6.71
N ALA A 116 -4.32 18.20 5.86
CA ALA A 116 -4.54 19.33 4.96
C ALA A 116 -5.28 18.92 3.68
N ALA A 117 -5.02 17.70 3.19
CA ALA A 117 -5.68 17.19 1.98
C ALA A 117 -5.66 15.66 1.95
N ARG A 118 -6.59 15.09 1.20
CA ARG A 118 -6.66 13.66 0.88
C ARG A 118 -6.82 13.49 -0.62
N SER A 119 -6.13 12.49 -1.16
CA SER A 119 -6.24 12.11 -2.58
C SER A 119 -6.04 10.62 -2.74
N SER A 120 -6.60 10.05 -3.79
CA SER A 120 -6.32 8.68 -4.22
C SER A 120 -5.06 8.59 -5.11
N GLN A 121 -4.47 9.73 -5.48
CA GLN A 121 -3.36 9.82 -6.42
C GLN A 121 -2.09 10.30 -5.73
N TRP A 122 -1.05 9.47 -5.73
CA TRP A 122 0.23 9.78 -5.10
C TRP A 122 0.99 10.93 -5.78
N ASP A 123 0.86 11.07 -7.10
CA ASP A 123 1.47 12.14 -7.87
C ASP A 123 0.91 13.53 -7.50
N PHE A 124 -0.40 13.60 -7.25
CA PHE A 124 -1.02 14.80 -6.72
C PHE A 124 -0.51 15.14 -5.31
N LEU A 125 -0.43 14.15 -4.42
CA LEU A 125 0.11 14.35 -3.07
C LEU A 125 1.56 14.85 -3.11
N THR A 126 2.41 14.29 -3.96
CA THR A 126 3.80 14.73 -4.09
C THR A 126 3.93 16.12 -4.69
N ALA A 127 3.07 16.50 -5.62
CA ALA A 127 3.01 17.87 -6.15
C ALA A 127 2.68 18.88 -5.04
N MET A 128 1.77 18.53 -4.14
CA MET A 128 1.44 19.36 -2.98
C MET A 128 2.61 19.47 -1.99
N VAL A 129 3.35 18.38 -1.77
CA VAL A 129 4.59 18.43 -0.95
C VAL A 129 5.60 19.41 -1.56
N ARG A 130 5.85 19.32 -2.88
CA ARG A 130 6.75 20.26 -3.58
C ARG A 130 6.33 21.72 -3.42
N SER A 131 5.04 21.96 -3.34
CA SER A 131 4.48 23.30 -3.11
C SER A 131 4.56 23.77 -1.65
N GLY A 132 5.12 22.96 -0.77
CA GLY A 132 5.26 23.30 0.66
C GLY A 132 3.96 23.19 1.45
N MET A 133 2.97 22.44 0.97
CA MET A 133 1.66 22.33 1.62
C MET A 133 1.60 21.30 2.74
N GLY A 134 2.63 20.48 2.89
CA GLY A 134 2.69 19.48 3.94
C GLY A 134 3.63 18.33 3.62
N VAL A 135 3.47 17.24 4.35
CA VAL A 135 4.25 16.02 4.23
C VAL A 135 3.36 14.85 3.80
N ALA A 136 3.92 13.94 3.02
CA ALA A 136 3.23 12.74 2.56
C ALA A 136 4.02 11.47 2.93
N PHE A 137 3.37 10.31 2.78
CA PHE A 137 3.92 9.01 3.15
C PHE A 137 3.65 8.03 2.03
N LEU A 138 4.72 7.46 1.48
CA LEU A 138 4.63 6.59 0.31
C LEU A 138 5.48 5.34 0.49
N PRO A 139 5.05 4.20 -0.08
CA PRO A 139 5.88 3.01 -0.14
C PRO A 139 7.18 3.26 -0.93
N GLU A 140 8.26 2.65 -0.50
CA GLU A 140 9.57 2.79 -1.13
C GLU A 140 9.58 2.62 -2.65
N PRO A 141 8.87 1.63 -3.24
CA PRO A 141 8.85 1.47 -4.70
C PRO A 141 8.30 2.67 -5.46
N ILE A 142 7.35 3.39 -4.86
CA ILE A 142 6.83 4.63 -5.42
C ILE A 142 7.87 5.74 -5.27
N CYS A 143 8.50 5.82 -4.10
CA CYS A 143 9.56 6.81 -3.82
C CYS A 143 10.73 6.72 -4.82
N ARG A 144 11.13 5.52 -5.20
CA ARG A 144 12.19 5.30 -6.19
C ARG A 144 11.86 5.85 -7.58
N ARG A 145 10.60 6.09 -7.87
CA ARG A 145 10.12 6.61 -9.17
C ARG A 145 9.95 8.12 -9.16
N LEU A 146 10.01 8.73 -7.99
CA LEU A 146 9.89 10.17 -7.87
C LEU A 146 11.13 10.87 -8.42
N THR A 147 10.90 11.93 -9.15
CA THR A 147 11.96 12.90 -9.45
C THR A 147 12.32 13.61 -8.15
N PRO A 148 13.59 13.56 -7.71
CA PRO A 148 13.99 14.09 -6.40
C PRO A 148 13.94 15.61 -6.30
N ASP A 149 13.70 16.31 -7.40
CA ASP A 149 13.65 17.77 -7.44
C ASP A 149 12.55 18.33 -6.51
N GLY A 150 12.93 19.18 -5.58
CA GLY A 150 12.04 19.81 -4.62
C GLY A 150 11.54 18.91 -3.49
N LEU A 151 12.04 17.67 -3.40
CA LEU A 151 11.65 16.69 -2.39
C LEU A 151 12.84 16.16 -1.59
N VAL A 152 12.58 15.85 -0.33
CA VAL A 152 13.46 15.08 0.55
C VAL A 152 12.73 13.80 0.94
N LEU A 153 13.35 12.65 0.71
CA LEU A 153 12.80 11.34 1.05
C LEU A 153 13.59 10.75 2.21
N ARG A 154 12.91 10.35 3.28
CA ARG A 154 13.56 9.79 4.47
C ARG A 154 12.79 8.60 5.01
N PRO A 155 13.50 7.60 5.58
CA PRO A 155 12.86 6.55 6.34
C PRO A 155 12.06 7.11 7.51
N LEU A 156 10.92 6.50 7.78
CA LEU A 156 10.03 6.84 8.90
C LEU A 156 10.33 5.96 10.10
N LEU A 157 10.34 6.57 11.31
CA LEU A 157 10.40 5.85 12.58
C LEU A 157 9.18 6.18 13.46
N PRO A 158 8.58 5.22 14.14
CA PRO A 158 8.80 3.78 13.99
C PRO A 158 8.46 3.31 12.58
N GLU A 159 9.11 2.24 12.13
CA GLU A 159 8.92 1.72 10.78
C GLU A 159 7.48 1.28 10.56
N LEU A 160 6.87 1.75 9.48
CA LEU A 160 5.62 1.26 8.94
C LEU A 160 5.92 0.49 7.66
N SER A 161 5.32 -0.68 7.51
CA SER A 161 5.49 -1.52 6.34
C SER A 161 4.24 -1.53 5.49
N TRP A 162 4.44 -1.42 4.18
CA TRP A 162 3.40 -1.66 3.18
C TRP A 162 3.55 -3.11 2.72
N ARG A 163 2.73 -3.97 3.33
CA ARG A 163 2.71 -5.40 3.05
C ARG A 163 1.59 -5.71 2.09
N LEU A 164 1.92 -6.30 0.97
CA LEU A 164 0.96 -6.69 -0.06
C LEU A 164 0.82 -8.20 -0.12
N GLY A 165 -0.39 -8.65 -0.27
CA GLY A 165 -0.67 -10.07 -0.38
C GLY A 165 -1.92 -10.38 -1.17
N VAL A 166 -2.04 -11.64 -1.54
CA VAL A 166 -3.25 -12.22 -2.09
C VAL A 166 -4.10 -12.73 -0.95
N ILE A 167 -5.39 -12.43 -1.00
CA ILE A 167 -6.38 -12.91 -0.04
C ILE A 167 -7.46 -13.73 -0.73
N TRP A 168 -8.01 -14.69 0.00
CA TRP A 168 -9.13 -15.54 -0.43
C TRP A 168 -9.92 -16.02 0.79
N PRO A 169 -11.17 -16.49 0.61
CA PRO A 169 -11.96 -16.98 1.72
C PRO A 169 -11.36 -18.25 2.31
N ALA A 170 -11.11 -18.28 3.63
CA ALA A 170 -10.45 -19.42 4.29
C ALA A 170 -11.25 -20.72 4.24
N LYS A 171 -12.60 -20.63 4.23
CA LYS A 171 -13.51 -21.77 4.32
C LYS A 171 -14.17 -22.16 2.99
N ARG A 172 -13.87 -21.48 1.90
CA ARG A 172 -14.40 -21.79 0.57
C ARG A 172 -13.42 -22.57 -0.27
N TYR A 173 -13.93 -23.50 -1.06
CA TYR A 173 -13.13 -24.12 -2.10
C TYR A 173 -12.84 -23.09 -3.19
N LEU A 174 -11.57 -22.96 -3.52
CA LEU A 174 -11.14 -22.16 -4.65
C LEU A 174 -11.43 -22.90 -5.97
N SER A 175 -11.81 -22.13 -7.00
CA SER A 175 -11.83 -22.67 -8.36
C SER A 175 -10.44 -23.10 -8.80
N ARG A 176 -10.36 -24.00 -9.79
CA ARG A 176 -9.07 -24.42 -10.36
C ARG A 176 -8.26 -23.23 -10.90
N THR A 177 -8.94 -22.25 -11.45
CA THR A 177 -8.32 -21.01 -11.97
C THR A 177 -7.73 -20.16 -10.86
N ALA A 178 -8.43 -20.04 -9.73
CA ALA A 178 -7.92 -19.34 -8.55
C ALA A 178 -6.74 -20.07 -7.89
N GLU A 179 -6.79 -21.40 -7.78
CA GLU A 179 -5.67 -22.21 -7.29
C GLU A 179 -4.44 -22.07 -8.18
N ALA A 180 -4.62 -22.03 -9.50
CA ALA A 180 -3.53 -21.82 -10.46
C ALA A 180 -2.87 -20.45 -10.29
N TRP A 181 -3.66 -19.42 -10.00
CA TRP A 181 -3.15 -18.09 -9.68
C TRP A 181 -2.30 -18.09 -8.40
N LEU A 182 -2.78 -18.73 -7.33
CA LEU A 182 -2.04 -18.84 -6.07
C LEU A 182 -0.74 -19.61 -6.23
N ALA A 183 -0.76 -20.71 -7.01
CA ALA A 183 0.45 -21.47 -7.31
C ALA A 183 1.50 -20.60 -8.02
N LEU A 184 1.08 -19.79 -8.98
CA LEU A 184 1.95 -18.86 -9.68
C LEU A 184 2.53 -17.78 -8.74
N CYS A 185 1.71 -17.25 -7.85
CA CYS A 185 2.16 -16.29 -6.82
C CYS A 185 3.24 -16.91 -5.92
N ARG A 186 3.08 -18.16 -5.49
CA ARG A 186 4.07 -18.87 -4.68
C ARG A 186 5.38 -19.12 -5.44
N GLU A 187 5.31 -19.47 -6.72
CA GLU A 187 6.49 -19.63 -7.57
C GLU A 187 7.31 -18.35 -7.70
N GLN A 188 6.66 -17.20 -7.78
CA GLN A 188 7.34 -15.91 -7.91
C GLN A 188 7.87 -15.39 -6.57
N GLY A 189 7.13 -15.58 -5.47
CA GLY A 189 7.59 -15.24 -4.14
C GLY A 189 8.82 -16.02 -3.67
N ALA A 190 9.04 -17.21 -4.20
CA ALA A 190 10.22 -18.02 -3.92
C ALA A 190 11.48 -17.59 -4.72
N ARG A 191 11.35 -16.64 -5.65
CA ARG A 191 12.44 -16.15 -6.51
C ARG A 191 12.97 -14.76 -6.11
N GLY A 192 12.42 -14.15 -5.07
CA GLY A 192 12.78 -12.81 -4.57
C GLY A 192 13.77 -12.79 -3.42
#